data_dcc41c524d38e2d8c99a5f4935338fce
#
_entry.id   dcc41c524d38e2d8c99a5f4935338fce
#
_cell.length_a   1.000
_cell.length_b   1.000
_cell.length_c   1.000
_cell.angle_alpha   90.00
_cell.angle_beta   90.00
_cell.angle_gamma   90.00
#
_symmetry.space_group_name_H-M   'P 1'
#
loop_
_entity.id
_entity.type
_entity.pdbx_description
1 polymer ?
#
loop_
_entity_poly.entity_id
_entity_poly.type
_entity_poly.pdbx_seq_one_letter_code
_entity_poly.pdbx_strand_id
1 'polypeptide(L)'
;MSRPLPIFNPKQSPESSLITDHSSLVGDGRTVDDFKPFLVALNLTKRCNLKCDHCYLDATTKAGGGSDELTTDECYRLIDQIAEVNRGCLLVITGGEPLTRPDILDIARHAVQLGFMVVFGTNGMLINDRMAKQLVEIGVMGVGISIDSLDAEKHNRFRGLAGAWEGAVAGIEACKRNGLQFQVHFSAQPMNYRELPDVIDWAHGLGARVLNVFFMVCTGRGEELTDITPVQYEEVLGYLVACQDKYKDMLVRARCAPHFKRLAYEKDPNSPITKAQGYMGGGCLAGTNYARVTPNGELTPCPYMPLSAGNVREKSFADLWEHSDIFDSFRYPHLKVKCGDC
;
A
#
# COMPACT_ATOMS: atom_id res chain seq x y z
N MET A 1 -22.08 -5.46 -19.99
CA MET A 1 -21.04 -6.15 -20.80
C MET A 1 -19.74 -5.38 -20.58
N SER A 2 -18.79 -5.97 -19.86
CA SER A 2 -17.49 -5.33 -19.57
C SER A 2 -16.68 -5.21 -20.86
N ARG A 3 -16.15 -4.02 -21.16
CA ARG A 3 -15.23 -3.80 -22.28
C ARG A 3 -13.98 -4.65 -22.08
N PRO A 4 -13.46 -5.33 -23.13
CA PRO A 4 -12.15 -5.96 -23.06
C PRO A 4 -11.09 -4.88 -22.86
N LEU A 5 -10.07 -5.16 -22.03
CA LEU A 5 -8.90 -4.31 -21.91
C LEU A 5 -8.23 -4.19 -23.28
N PRO A 6 -7.77 -2.99 -23.70
CA PRO A 6 -7.02 -2.85 -24.95
C PRO A 6 -5.77 -3.73 -24.89
N ILE A 7 -5.61 -4.60 -25.89
CA ILE A 7 -4.53 -5.58 -25.96
C ILE A 7 -3.22 -4.83 -26.24
N PHE A 8 -2.28 -4.91 -25.32
CA PHE A 8 -0.88 -4.56 -25.58
C PHE A 8 -0.29 -5.63 -26.50
N ASN A 9 0.18 -5.24 -27.69
CA ASN A 9 0.81 -6.16 -28.62
C ASN A 9 2.35 -6.03 -28.52
N PRO A 10 3.05 -6.96 -27.87
CA PRO A 10 4.51 -6.87 -27.68
C PRO A 10 5.30 -7.00 -29.01
N LYS A 11 4.66 -7.41 -30.11
CA LYS A 11 5.33 -7.55 -31.42
C LYS A 11 5.53 -6.23 -32.17
N GLN A 12 5.12 -5.08 -31.60
CA GLN A 12 5.36 -3.75 -32.16
C GLN A 12 6.46 -2.97 -31.43
N SER A 13 7.16 -3.56 -30.47
CA SER A 13 8.33 -2.97 -29.86
C SER A 13 9.58 -3.21 -30.71
N PRO A 14 10.51 -2.25 -30.81
CA PRO A 14 11.80 -2.47 -31.46
C PRO A 14 12.53 -3.61 -30.74
N GLU A 15 13.27 -4.44 -31.51
CA GLU A 15 14.03 -5.59 -31.00
C GLU A 15 14.80 -5.22 -29.73
N SER A 16 14.47 -5.91 -28.64
CA SER A 16 15.17 -5.74 -27.37
C SER A 16 16.57 -6.33 -27.50
N SER A 17 17.55 -5.48 -27.72
CA SER A 17 18.92 -5.82 -27.33
C SER A 17 18.90 -5.93 -25.80
N LEU A 18 19.02 -7.14 -25.29
CA LEU A 18 19.21 -7.44 -23.89
C LEU A 18 20.35 -6.58 -23.37
N ILE A 19 20.05 -5.64 -22.46
CA ILE A 19 21.06 -4.88 -21.76
C ILE A 19 21.81 -5.88 -20.87
N THR A 20 22.98 -6.29 -21.32
CA THR A 20 23.90 -7.17 -20.57
C THR A 20 24.83 -6.39 -19.66
N ASP A 21 24.64 -5.10 -19.50
CA ASP A 21 25.47 -4.28 -18.60
C ASP A 21 24.78 -4.10 -17.24
N HIS A 22 24.90 -5.12 -16.40
CA HIS A 22 24.51 -5.08 -14.99
C HIS A 22 25.54 -4.38 -14.09
N SER A 23 26.68 -3.96 -14.62
CA SER A 23 27.76 -3.38 -13.81
C SER A 23 27.46 -2.00 -13.24
N SER A 24 26.45 -1.29 -13.78
CA SER A 24 26.02 0.03 -13.29
C SER A 24 24.95 -0.02 -12.17
N LEU A 25 24.44 -1.19 -11.83
CA LEU A 25 23.41 -1.37 -10.79
C LEU A 25 23.95 -2.04 -9.51
N VAL A 26 25.20 -2.45 -9.47
CA VAL A 26 25.80 -3.14 -8.35
C VAL A 26 27.02 -2.35 -7.90
N GLY A 27 26.88 -1.58 -6.84
CA GLY A 27 27.98 -0.88 -6.21
C GLY A 27 27.87 0.65 -6.23
N ASP A 28 26.74 1.19 -5.82
CA ASP A 28 26.51 2.64 -5.74
C ASP A 28 27.05 3.29 -4.45
N GLY A 29 27.81 2.56 -3.66
CA GLY A 29 28.45 3.08 -2.44
C GLY A 29 27.49 3.53 -1.34
N ARG A 30 26.21 3.09 -1.39
CA ARG A 30 25.24 3.43 -0.34
C ARG A 30 25.65 2.84 1.01
N THR A 31 25.50 3.64 2.03
CA THR A 31 25.73 3.30 3.44
C THR A 31 24.39 3.09 4.16
N VAL A 32 24.42 2.66 5.41
CA VAL A 32 23.21 2.56 6.26
C VAL A 32 22.43 3.89 6.31
N ASP A 33 23.13 5.02 6.29
CA ASP A 33 22.55 6.38 6.31
C ASP A 33 21.72 6.71 5.06
N ASP A 34 21.90 5.96 3.97
CA ASP A 34 21.16 6.15 2.71
C ASP A 34 19.77 5.49 2.74
N PHE A 35 19.54 4.56 3.68
CA PHE A 35 18.27 3.85 3.83
C PHE A 35 17.41 4.48 4.93
N LYS A 36 16.71 5.57 4.60
CA LYS A 36 15.72 6.17 5.52
C LYS A 36 14.32 5.65 5.24
N PRO A 37 13.52 5.35 6.28
CA PRO A 37 12.13 4.95 6.09
C PRO A 37 11.36 6.10 5.46
N PHE A 38 10.90 5.91 4.22
CA PHE A 38 10.01 6.86 3.54
C PHE A 38 8.55 6.64 3.92
N LEU A 39 8.17 5.37 4.14
CA LEU A 39 6.82 4.98 4.50
C LEU A 39 6.86 3.93 5.61
N VAL A 40 6.16 4.19 6.70
CA VAL A 40 5.94 3.22 7.77
C VAL A 40 4.45 2.95 7.91
N ALA A 41 4.05 1.68 7.74
CA ALA A 41 2.68 1.25 7.95
C ALA A 41 2.50 0.75 9.39
N LEU A 42 1.58 1.38 10.11
CA LEU A 42 1.21 1.01 11.46
C LEU A 42 -0.10 0.22 11.42
N ASN A 43 0.01 -1.11 11.50
CA ASN A 43 -1.16 -1.98 11.67
C ASN A 43 -1.50 -2.00 13.16
N LEU A 44 -2.42 -1.16 13.61
CA LEU A 44 -2.64 -0.93 15.05
C LEU A 44 -3.71 -1.82 15.67
N THR A 45 -4.44 -2.59 14.85
CA THR A 45 -5.43 -3.55 15.36
C THR A 45 -5.68 -4.68 14.35
N LYS A 46 -6.04 -5.88 14.85
CA LYS A 46 -6.62 -6.98 14.06
C LYS A 46 -8.15 -6.92 14.00
N ARG A 47 -8.78 -6.04 14.78
CA ARG A 47 -10.23 -5.87 14.73
C ARG A 47 -10.66 -5.24 13.41
N CYS A 48 -11.71 -5.79 12.79
CA CYS A 48 -12.28 -5.27 11.57
C CYS A 48 -13.78 -5.55 11.54
N ASN A 49 -14.56 -4.62 11.02
CA ASN A 49 -15.98 -4.81 10.76
C ASN A 49 -16.26 -5.65 9.49
N LEU A 50 -15.23 -6.02 8.73
CA LEU A 50 -15.29 -6.86 7.54
C LEU A 50 -14.56 -8.21 7.73
N LYS A 51 -14.81 -9.15 6.79
CA LYS A 51 -14.12 -10.44 6.70
C LYS A 51 -13.72 -10.69 5.22
N CYS A 52 -12.86 -9.85 4.69
CA CYS A 52 -12.43 -9.93 3.28
C CYS A 52 -11.69 -11.24 2.98
N ASP A 53 -11.94 -11.83 1.80
CA ASP A 53 -11.32 -13.08 1.38
C ASP A 53 -9.81 -13.00 1.23
N HIS A 54 -9.27 -11.84 0.83
CA HIS A 54 -7.83 -11.60 0.60
C HIS A 54 -7.09 -11.00 1.79
N CYS A 55 -7.66 -11.01 3.00
CA CYS A 55 -7.08 -10.30 4.13
C CYS A 55 -5.76 -10.93 4.61
N TYR A 56 -4.65 -10.24 4.43
CA TYR A 56 -3.31 -10.68 4.87
C TYR A 56 -3.11 -10.69 6.39
N LEU A 57 -3.95 -9.97 7.16
CA LEU A 57 -3.92 -9.93 8.63
C LEU A 57 -4.80 -10.98 9.29
N ASP A 58 -5.64 -11.64 8.50
CA ASP A 58 -6.73 -12.47 9.03
C ASP A 58 -7.65 -11.73 10.02
N ALA A 59 -7.87 -10.45 9.73
CA ALA A 59 -8.68 -9.56 10.57
C ALA A 59 -10.15 -9.96 10.52
N THR A 60 -10.82 -9.86 11.68
CA THR A 60 -12.26 -10.15 11.83
C THR A 60 -12.88 -9.33 12.96
N THR A 61 -14.21 -9.37 13.10
CA THR A 61 -14.93 -8.74 14.23
C THR A 61 -14.57 -9.36 15.58
N LYS A 62 -14.09 -10.59 15.60
CA LYS A 62 -13.68 -11.32 16.80
C LYS A 62 -12.18 -11.19 17.10
N ALA A 63 -11.38 -10.76 16.11
CA ALA A 63 -9.97 -10.50 16.28
C ALA A 63 -9.74 -9.11 16.86
N GLY A 64 -8.60 -8.91 17.52
CA GLY A 64 -8.17 -7.62 18.02
C GLY A 64 -8.81 -7.19 19.34
N GLY A 65 -8.28 -6.09 19.88
CA GLY A 65 -8.63 -5.63 21.24
C GLY A 65 -8.13 -6.59 22.31
N GLY A 66 -7.22 -7.50 21.96
CA GLY A 66 -6.52 -8.38 22.88
C GLY A 66 -5.42 -7.63 23.63
N SER A 67 -4.97 -8.22 24.73
CA SER A 67 -3.88 -7.68 25.58
C SER A 67 -2.52 -7.63 24.88
N ASP A 68 -2.40 -8.18 23.68
CA ASP A 68 -1.19 -8.22 22.86
C ASP A 68 -1.06 -7.05 21.89
N GLU A 69 -2.14 -6.31 21.61
CA GLU A 69 -2.05 -5.11 20.76
C GLU A 69 -1.31 -3.99 21.50
N LEU A 70 -0.58 -3.16 20.74
CA LEU A 70 0.10 -1.98 21.29
C LEU A 70 -0.92 -1.06 21.98
N THR A 71 -0.64 -0.68 23.21
CA THR A 71 -1.41 0.33 23.96
C THR A 71 -1.26 1.71 23.32
N THR A 72 -2.07 2.68 23.73
CA THR A 72 -1.95 4.08 23.27
C THR A 72 -0.56 4.63 23.56
N ASP A 73 -0.04 4.42 24.78
CA ASP A 73 1.29 4.93 25.19
C ASP A 73 2.42 4.23 24.41
N GLU A 74 2.27 2.95 24.08
CA GLU A 74 3.22 2.23 23.24
C GLU A 74 3.19 2.76 21.80
N CYS A 75 2.02 3.11 21.28
CA CYS A 75 1.89 3.75 19.96
C CYS A 75 2.54 5.13 19.95
N TYR A 76 2.38 5.94 21.00
CA TYR A 76 3.04 7.24 21.11
C TYR A 76 4.56 7.08 21.12
N ARG A 77 5.10 6.22 22.00
CA ARG A 77 6.55 5.95 22.05
C ARG A 77 7.10 5.47 20.71
N LEU A 78 6.39 4.58 20.03
CA LEU A 78 6.78 4.12 18.70
C LEU A 78 6.85 5.27 17.69
N ILE A 79 5.85 6.13 17.67
CA ILE A 79 5.79 7.29 16.76
C ILE A 79 6.92 8.27 17.08
N ASP A 80 7.22 8.51 18.36
CA ASP A 80 8.35 9.32 18.80
C ASP A 80 9.69 8.75 18.29
N GLN A 81 9.90 7.44 18.42
CA GLN A 81 11.10 6.75 17.91
C GLN A 81 11.22 6.81 16.39
N ILE A 82 10.11 6.69 15.65
CA ILE A 82 10.11 6.87 14.19
C ILE A 82 10.50 8.32 13.83
N ALA A 83 10.05 9.31 14.64
CA ALA A 83 10.39 10.71 14.43
C ALA A 83 11.89 11.00 14.64
N GLU A 84 12.56 10.26 15.52
CA GLU A 84 14.02 10.34 15.70
C GLU A 84 14.76 9.90 14.44
N VAL A 85 14.27 8.89 13.73
CA VAL A 85 14.89 8.37 12.49
C VAL A 85 14.54 9.24 11.28
N ASN A 86 13.26 9.54 11.06
CA ASN A 86 12.82 10.38 9.94
C ASN A 86 11.43 10.97 10.15
N ARG A 87 11.34 12.24 10.53
CA ARG A 87 10.05 12.97 10.62
C ARG A 87 9.37 13.21 9.27
N GLY A 88 10.14 13.17 8.18
CA GLY A 88 9.62 13.37 6.83
C GLY A 88 8.94 12.14 6.24
N CYS A 89 8.85 11.02 6.96
CA CYS A 89 8.21 9.83 6.43
C CYS A 89 6.68 9.94 6.43
N LEU A 90 6.05 9.15 5.55
CA LEU A 90 4.62 8.97 5.49
C LEU A 90 4.22 7.87 6.49
N LEU A 91 3.38 8.20 7.48
CA LEU A 91 2.78 7.21 8.36
C LEU A 91 1.43 6.76 7.80
N VAL A 92 1.29 5.47 7.54
CA VAL A 92 0.03 4.85 7.12
C VAL A 92 -0.60 4.17 8.34
N ILE A 93 -1.59 4.79 8.95
CA ILE A 93 -2.37 4.19 10.03
C ILE A 93 -3.40 3.24 9.42
N THR A 94 -3.30 1.95 9.75
CA THR A 94 -4.13 0.89 9.19
C THR A 94 -4.24 -0.28 10.18
N GLY A 95 -4.60 -1.46 9.69
CA GLY A 95 -4.76 -2.66 10.51
C GLY A 95 -5.81 -3.59 9.92
N GLY A 96 -6.70 -4.12 10.73
CA GLY A 96 -7.98 -4.61 10.26
C GLY A 96 -8.79 -3.42 9.74
N GLU A 97 -9.53 -2.75 10.63
CA GLU A 97 -10.11 -1.44 10.37
C GLU A 97 -9.68 -0.47 11.49
N PRO A 98 -8.80 0.50 11.19
CA PRO A 98 -8.24 1.36 12.21
C PRO A 98 -9.29 2.20 12.96
N LEU A 99 -10.37 2.59 12.27
CA LEU A 99 -11.46 3.39 12.87
C LEU A 99 -12.32 2.61 13.89
N THR A 100 -12.07 1.31 14.08
CA THR A 100 -12.67 0.53 15.17
C THR A 100 -11.93 0.70 16.49
N ARG A 101 -10.72 1.24 16.46
CA ARG A 101 -9.89 1.46 17.64
C ARG A 101 -10.29 2.78 18.30
N PRO A 102 -10.65 2.80 19.62
CA PRO A 102 -11.25 3.98 20.25
C PRO A 102 -10.29 5.17 20.38
N ASP A 103 -8.98 4.92 20.51
CA ASP A 103 -7.91 5.90 20.69
C ASP A 103 -7.24 6.34 19.38
N ILE A 104 -7.75 5.88 18.23
CA ILE A 104 -7.07 6.06 16.93
C ILE A 104 -6.90 7.53 16.53
N LEU A 105 -7.86 8.38 16.87
CA LEU A 105 -7.79 9.81 16.59
C LEU A 105 -6.73 10.52 17.43
N ASP A 106 -6.52 10.06 18.66
CA ASP A 106 -5.48 10.62 19.55
C ASP A 106 -4.08 10.20 19.06
N ILE A 107 -3.93 8.94 18.63
CA ILE A 107 -2.70 8.44 17.99
C ILE A 107 -2.40 9.23 16.72
N ALA A 108 -3.38 9.47 15.87
CA ALA A 108 -3.21 10.25 14.65
C ALA A 108 -2.82 11.71 14.96
N ARG A 109 -3.45 12.32 15.98
CA ARG A 109 -3.13 13.68 16.41
C ARG A 109 -1.70 13.79 16.91
N HIS A 110 -1.22 12.83 17.70
CA HIS A 110 0.15 12.79 18.16
C HIS A 110 1.14 12.75 16.99
N ALA A 111 0.91 11.89 16.02
CA ALA A 111 1.75 11.80 14.82
C ALA A 111 1.78 13.11 14.01
N VAL A 112 0.61 13.74 13.78
CA VAL A 112 0.53 15.02 13.05
C VAL A 112 1.25 16.13 13.81
N GLN A 113 1.12 16.19 15.16
CA GLN A 113 1.81 17.19 15.97
C GLN A 113 3.33 17.08 15.92
N LEU A 114 3.86 15.87 15.68
CA LEU A 114 5.29 15.65 15.44
C LEU A 114 5.75 16.01 14.02
N GLY A 115 4.82 16.37 13.13
CA GLY A 115 5.11 16.80 11.78
C GLY A 115 5.04 15.70 10.70
N PHE A 116 4.54 14.51 11.05
CA PHE A 116 4.37 13.46 10.06
C PHE A 116 3.26 13.74 9.05
N MET A 117 3.43 13.29 7.83
CA MET A 117 2.36 13.10 6.87
C MET A 117 1.58 11.84 7.26
N VAL A 118 0.35 12.01 7.74
CA VAL A 118 -0.50 10.89 8.21
C VAL A 118 -1.59 10.60 7.20
N VAL A 119 -1.71 9.34 6.80
CA VAL A 119 -2.82 8.83 5.98
C VAL A 119 -3.43 7.59 6.63
N PHE A 120 -4.71 7.35 6.37
CA PHE A 120 -5.40 6.13 6.82
C PHE A 120 -5.61 5.15 5.66
N GLY A 121 -5.37 3.86 5.94
CA GLY A 121 -5.85 2.76 5.10
C GLY A 121 -7.09 2.16 5.75
N THR A 122 -8.25 2.31 5.13
CA THR A 122 -9.56 1.96 5.71
C THR A 122 -10.48 1.31 4.68
N ASN A 123 -11.50 0.59 5.13
CA ASN A 123 -12.57 0.12 4.26
C ASN A 123 -13.62 1.20 3.96
N GLY A 124 -13.55 2.35 4.62
CA GLY A 124 -14.41 3.51 4.40
C GLY A 124 -15.75 3.49 5.11
N MET A 125 -16.25 2.35 5.55
CA MET A 125 -17.61 2.21 6.10
C MET A 125 -17.87 3.01 7.38
N LEU A 126 -16.83 3.31 8.14
CA LEU A 126 -16.94 4.07 9.39
C LEU A 126 -16.70 5.57 9.19
N ILE A 127 -16.45 6.00 7.95
CA ILE A 127 -16.31 7.42 7.63
C ILE A 127 -17.69 8.02 7.37
N ASN A 128 -18.14 8.82 8.31
CA ASN A 128 -19.29 9.72 8.17
C ASN A 128 -18.81 11.17 8.22
N ASP A 129 -19.72 12.16 8.07
CA ASP A 129 -19.34 13.58 8.07
C ASP A 129 -18.62 14.01 9.37
N ARG A 130 -19.00 13.46 10.53
CA ARG A 130 -18.31 13.73 11.79
C ARG A 130 -16.87 13.21 11.78
N MET A 131 -16.67 11.96 11.35
CA MET A 131 -15.34 11.35 11.28
C MET A 131 -14.46 12.07 10.25
N ALA A 132 -14.98 12.34 9.06
CA ALA A 132 -14.25 13.06 8.02
C ALA A 132 -13.80 14.45 8.52
N LYS A 133 -14.69 15.20 9.20
CA LYS A 133 -14.37 16.49 9.79
C LYS A 133 -13.29 16.39 10.87
N GLN A 134 -13.37 15.40 11.77
CA GLN A 134 -12.37 15.18 12.81
C GLN A 134 -10.99 14.86 12.21
N LEU A 135 -10.91 14.04 11.16
CA LEU A 135 -9.66 13.71 10.46
C LEU A 135 -9.04 14.97 9.81
N VAL A 136 -9.87 15.83 9.20
CA VAL A 136 -9.40 17.12 8.65
C VAL A 136 -8.90 18.05 9.75
N GLU A 137 -9.65 18.19 10.85
CA GLU A 137 -9.27 19.03 12.00
C GLU A 137 -7.95 18.60 12.67
N ILE A 138 -7.68 17.29 12.69
CA ILE A 138 -6.41 16.75 13.18
C ILE A 138 -5.26 17.10 12.23
N GLY A 139 -5.53 17.27 10.94
CA GLY A 139 -4.52 17.47 9.90
C GLY A 139 -4.10 16.18 9.19
N VAL A 140 -4.95 15.14 9.21
CA VAL A 140 -4.74 13.92 8.42
C VAL A 140 -4.76 14.30 6.94
N MET A 141 -3.71 13.89 6.20
CA MET A 141 -3.52 14.26 4.80
C MET A 141 -4.57 13.63 3.87
N GLY A 142 -5.05 12.45 4.22
CA GLY A 142 -6.09 11.77 3.44
C GLY A 142 -6.31 10.32 3.86
N VAL A 143 -7.24 9.68 3.17
CA VAL A 143 -7.62 8.28 3.43
C VAL A 143 -7.56 7.45 2.15
N GLY A 144 -7.12 6.20 2.24
CA GLY A 144 -7.21 5.21 1.17
C GLY A 144 -8.41 4.31 1.43
N ILE A 145 -9.41 4.36 0.57
CA ILE A 145 -10.65 3.59 0.69
C ILE A 145 -10.65 2.45 -0.33
N SER A 146 -10.99 1.27 0.14
CA SER A 146 -10.96 0.05 -0.67
C SER A 146 -12.23 -0.12 -1.49
N ILE A 147 -12.09 -0.18 -2.82
CA ILE A 147 -13.17 -0.49 -3.78
C ILE A 147 -12.65 -1.53 -4.77
N ASP A 148 -13.21 -2.75 -4.76
CA ASP A 148 -12.75 -3.85 -5.63
C ASP A 148 -13.68 -4.12 -6.80
N SER A 149 -14.86 -3.54 -6.84
CA SER A 149 -15.80 -3.66 -7.96
C SER A 149 -16.79 -2.50 -7.92
N LEU A 150 -17.31 -2.09 -9.08
CA LEU A 150 -18.46 -1.20 -9.18
C LEU A 150 -19.79 -1.96 -9.08
N ASP A 151 -19.76 -3.29 -9.14
CA ASP A 151 -20.87 -4.16 -8.81
C ASP A 151 -20.90 -4.38 -7.29
N ALA A 152 -21.93 -3.84 -6.65
CA ALA A 152 -22.10 -3.88 -5.19
C ALA A 152 -22.12 -5.32 -4.65
N GLU A 153 -22.79 -6.26 -5.35
CA GLU A 153 -22.88 -7.65 -4.89
C GLU A 153 -21.51 -8.33 -4.92
N LYS A 154 -20.71 -8.11 -5.97
CA LYS A 154 -19.34 -8.64 -6.07
C LYS A 154 -18.46 -8.06 -4.96
N HIS A 155 -18.49 -6.74 -4.79
CA HIS A 155 -17.73 -6.09 -3.73
C HIS A 155 -18.12 -6.61 -2.35
N ASN A 156 -19.43 -6.63 -2.03
CA ASN A 156 -19.96 -7.07 -0.76
C ASN A 156 -19.58 -8.52 -0.44
N ARG A 157 -19.67 -9.41 -1.42
CA ARG A 157 -19.27 -10.81 -1.27
C ARG A 157 -17.76 -10.93 -0.98
N PHE A 158 -16.90 -10.25 -1.74
CA PHE A 158 -15.46 -10.29 -1.57
C PHE A 158 -15.00 -9.66 -0.24
N ARG A 159 -15.70 -8.63 0.22
CA ARG A 159 -15.47 -7.99 1.53
C ARG A 159 -16.13 -8.72 2.70
N GLY A 160 -16.97 -9.71 2.44
CA GLY A 160 -17.60 -10.58 3.42
C GLY A 160 -18.67 -9.90 4.27
N LEU A 161 -19.31 -8.84 3.76
CA LEU A 161 -20.40 -8.12 4.43
C LEU A 161 -21.33 -7.47 3.42
N ALA A 162 -22.64 -7.74 3.55
CA ALA A 162 -23.67 -6.99 2.82
C ALA A 162 -23.64 -5.50 3.22
N GLY A 163 -23.72 -4.60 2.24
CA GLY A 163 -23.63 -3.16 2.48
C GLY A 163 -22.20 -2.60 2.56
N ALA A 164 -21.16 -3.41 2.32
CA ALA A 164 -19.79 -2.94 2.35
C ALA A 164 -19.50 -1.91 1.24
N TRP A 165 -20.07 -2.12 0.05
CA TRP A 165 -19.93 -1.19 -1.08
C TRP A 165 -20.63 0.14 -0.80
N GLU A 166 -21.88 0.07 -0.37
CA GLU A 166 -22.69 1.24 -0.04
C GLU A 166 -22.02 2.07 1.08
N GLY A 167 -21.50 1.40 2.10
CA GLY A 167 -20.77 2.03 3.20
C GLY A 167 -19.49 2.71 2.74
N ALA A 168 -18.69 2.05 1.89
CA ALA A 168 -17.47 2.62 1.34
C ALA A 168 -17.73 3.85 0.45
N VAL A 169 -18.75 3.77 -0.42
CA VAL A 169 -19.19 4.91 -1.26
C VAL A 169 -19.71 6.06 -0.41
N ALA A 170 -20.53 5.79 0.61
CA ALA A 170 -20.97 6.81 1.55
C ALA A 170 -19.80 7.49 2.27
N GLY A 171 -18.75 6.72 2.63
CA GLY A 171 -17.51 7.23 3.20
C GLY A 171 -16.77 8.16 2.23
N ILE A 172 -16.65 7.80 0.95
CA ILE A 172 -16.07 8.66 -0.09
C ILE A 172 -16.86 9.99 -0.20
N GLU A 173 -18.17 9.92 -0.24
CA GLU A 173 -19.01 11.13 -0.31
C GLU A 173 -18.89 12.00 0.95
N ALA A 174 -18.72 11.41 2.14
CA ALA A 174 -18.43 12.16 3.36
C ALA A 174 -17.06 12.85 3.29
N CYS A 175 -16.04 12.19 2.76
CA CYS A 175 -14.73 12.81 2.51
C CYS A 175 -14.86 14.04 1.60
N LYS A 176 -15.56 13.91 0.47
CA LYS A 176 -15.79 15.02 -0.48
C LYS A 176 -16.49 16.21 0.18
N ARG A 177 -17.60 15.97 0.88
CA ARG A 177 -18.35 17.06 1.55
C ARG A 177 -17.54 17.82 2.58
N ASN A 178 -16.58 17.14 3.22
CA ASN A 178 -15.77 17.72 4.30
C ASN A 178 -14.34 18.10 3.87
N GLY A 179 -14.00 17.99 2.59
CA GLY A 179 -12.69 18.37 2.06
C GLY A 179 -11.55 17.42 2.47
N LEU A 180 -11.86 16.21 2.97
CA LEU A 180 -10.85 15.19 3.25
C LEU A 180 -10.41 14.54 1.95
N GLN A 181 -9.11 14.60 1.67
CA GLN A 181 -8.55 13.96 0.47
C GLN A 181 -8.69 12.45 0.55
N PHE A 182 -9.00 11.81 -0.58
CA PHE A 182 -9.11 10.35 -0.61
C PHE A 182 -8.42 9.73 -1.82
N GLN A 183 -8.08 8.46 -1.65
CA GLN A 183 -7.54 7.56 -2.66
C GLN A 183 -8.46 6.37 -2.78
N VAL A 184 -8.49 5.75 -3.95
CA VAL A 184 -9.17 4.46 -4.15
C VAL A 184 -8.12 3.36 -4.22
N HIS A 185 -8.35 2.29 -3.47
CA HIS A 185 -7.52 1.08 -3.46
C HIS A 185 -8.31 -0.06 -4.10
N PHE A 186 -7.80 -0.56 -5.21
CA PHE A 186 -8.39 -1.67 -5.97
C PHE A 186 -7.45 -2.88 -5.93
N SER A 187 -7.95 -4.03 -5.50
CA SER A 187 -7.19 -5.28 -5.52
C SER A 187 -7.55 -6.06 -6.77
N ALA A 188 -6.60 -6.16 -7.72
CA ALA A 188 -6.81 -6.89 -8.97
C ALA A 188 -6.94 -8.39 -8.71
N GLN A 189 -8.06 -8.99 -9.16
CA GLN A 189 -8.45 -10.38 -8.97
C GLN A 189 -9.01 -10.94 -10.28
N PRO A 190 -9.07 -12.28 -10.47
CA PRO A 190 -9.70 -12.87 -11.65
C PRO A 190 -11.14 -12.40 -11.87
N MET A 191 -11.86 -12.11 -10.79
CA MET A 191 -13.26 -11.69 -10.84
C MET A 191 -13.46 -10.23 -11.30
N ASN A 192 -12.46 -9.35 -11.16
CA ASN A 192 -12.65 -7.90 -11.30
C ASN A 192 -11.62 -7.17 -12.19
N TYR A 193 -10.50 -7.79 -12.57
CA TYR A 193 -9.42 -7.07 -13.28
C TYR A 193 -9.90 -6.36 -14.57
N ARG A 194 -10.94 -6.87 -15.21
CA ARG A 194 -11.55 -6.27 -16.40
C ARG A 194 -12.40 -5.03 -16.11
N GLU A 195 -12.80 -4.82 -14.85
CA GLU A 195 -13.52 -3.63 -14.41
C GLU A 195 -12.57 -2.44 -14.19
N LEU A 196 -11.25 -2.67 -14.21
CA LEU A 196 -10.27 -1.64 -13.88
C LEU A 196 -10.42 -0.33 -14.68
N PRO A 197 -10.67 -0.31 -16.00
CA PRO A 197 -10.89 0.93 -16.72
C PRO A 197 -12.07 1.73 -16.19
N ASP A 198 -13.18 1.06 -15.90
CA ASP A 198 -14.40 1.70 -15.40
C ASP A 198 -14.19 2.20 -13.95
N VAL A 199 -13.46 1.44 -13.13
CA VAL A 199 -13.10 1.86 -11.76
C VAL A 199 -12.18 3.09 -11.76
N ILE A 200 -11.23 3.17 -12.70
CA ILE A 200 -10.35 4.33 -12.85
C ILE A 200 -11.16 5.57 -13.25
N ASP A 201 -12.03 5.44 -14.27
CA ASP A 201 -12.88 6.53 -14.74
C ASP A 201 -13.84 6.99 -13.62
N TRP A 202 -14.44 6.06 -12.88
CA TRP A 202 -15.31 6.35 -11.74
C TRP A 202 -14.55 7.08 -10.60
N ALA A 203 -13.39 6.58 -10.19
CA ALA A 203 -12.59 7.19 -9.13
C ALA A 203 -12.14 8.61 -9.52
N HIS A 204 -11.72 8.81 -10.78
CA HIS A 204 -11.37 10.11 -11.31
C HIS A 204 -12.58 11.08 -11.30
N GLY A 205 -13.74 10.61 -11.75
CA GLY A 205 -14.99 11.41 -11.72
C GLY A 205 -15.42 11.82 -10.31
N LEU A 206 -15.05 11.06 -9.29
CA LEU A 206 -15.29 11.42 -7.87
C LEU A 206 -14.24 12.38 -7.30
N GLY A 207 -13.14 12.63 -8.01
CA GLY A 207 -12.05 13.51 -7.56
C GLY A 207 -11.03 12.80 -6.66
N ALA A 208 -10.85 11.48 -6.81
CA ALA A 208 -9.79 10.75 -6.12
C ALA A 208 -8.41 11.31 -6.51
N ARG A 209 -7.51 11.48 -5.54
CA ARG A 209 -6.14 11.94 -5.81
C ARG A 209 -5.24 10.84 -6.34
N VAL A 210 -5.49 9.61 -5.93
CA VAL A 210 -4.71 8.45 -6.33
C VAL A 210 -5.65 7.26 -6.49
N LEU A 211 -5.40 6.44 -7.50
CA LEU A 211 -5.91 5.08 -7.56
C LEU A 211 -4.72 4.12 -7.48
N ASN A 212 -4.68 3.31 -6.44
CA ASN A 212 -3.68 2.26 -6.27
C ASN A 212 -4.28 0.92 -6.68
N VAL A 213 -3.68 0.28 -7.67
CA VAL A 213 -4.00 -1.09 -8.09
C VAL A 213 -3.03 -2.03 -7.38
N PHE A 214 -3.54 -2.75 -6.39
CA PHE A 214 -2.80 -3.77 -5.68
C PHE A 214 -2.91 -5.10 -6.43
N PHE A 215 -1.78 -5.70 -6.69
CA PHE A 215 -1.71 -7.07 -7.17
C PHE A 215 -1.62 -8.01 -5.98
N MET A 216 -2.31 -9.13 -6.07
CA MET A 216 -2.43 -10.04 -4.94
C MET A 216 -1.09 -10.66 -4.58
N VAL A 217 -0.82 -10.69 -3.29
CA VAL A 217 0.22 -11.53 -2.70
C VAL A 217 -0.51 -12.54 -1.82
N CYS A 218 -0.44 -13.81 -2.18
CA CYS A 218 -1.20 -14.90 -1.56
C CYS A 218 -0.67 -15.18 -0.15
N THR A 219 -1.19 -14.44 0.83
CA THR A 219 -0.86 -14.55 2.25
C THR A 219 -2.11 -14.39 3.12
N GLY A 220 -2.09 -14.91 4.34
CA GLY A 220 -3.24 -14.92 5.24
C GLY A 220 -4.44 -15.65 4.60
N ARG A 221 -5.66 -15.12 4.70
CA ARG A 221 -6.83 -15.72 4.03
C ARG A 221 -6.71 -15.75 2.51
N GLY A 222 -5.87 -14.88 1.93
CA GLY A 222 -5.61 -14.86 0.49
C GLY A 222 -4.78 -16.04 -0.03
N GLU A 223 -4.23 -16.90 0.82
CA GLU A 223 -3.42 -18.07 0.40
C GLU A 223 -4.22 -19.06 -0.46
N GLU A 224 -5.52 -19.17 -0.23
CA GLU A 224 -6.41 -20.07 -0.97
C GLU A 224 -6.98 -19.41 -2.24
N LEU A 225 -6.74 -18.13 -2.46
CA LEU A 225 -7.26 -17.43 -3.63
C LEU A 225 -6.37 -17.66 -4.84
N THR A 226 -7.00 -17.78 -6.01
CA THR A 226 -6.31 -17.81 -7.29
C THR A 226 -5.97 -16.38 -7.72
N ASP A 227 -4.71 -16.13 -8.00
CA ASP A 227 -4.25 -14.86 -8.59
C ASP A 227 -4.60 -14.78 -10.08
N ILE A 228 -4.50 -13.57 -10.66
CA ILE A 228 -4.60 -13.39 -12.10
C ILE A 228 -3.41 -14.05 -12.80
N THR A 229 -3.63 -14.52 -14.02
CA THR A 229 -2.60 -15.20 -14.81
C THR A 229 -1.52 -14.22 -15.28
N PRO A 230 -0.30 -14.70 -15.64
CA PRO A 230 0.75 -13.83 -16.20
C PRO A 230 0.27 -13.00 -17.41
N VAL A 231 -0.59 -13.56 -18.28
CA VAL A 231 -1.17 -12.82 -19.42
C VAL A 231 -2.06 -11.68 -18.92
N GLN A 232 -2.88 -11.93 -17.91
CA GLN A 232 -3.74 -10.91 -17.31
C GLN A 232 -2.92 -9.84 -16.57
N TYR A 233 -1.79 -10.21 -15.95
CA TYR A 233 -0.83 -9.25 -15.41
C TYR A 233 -0.32 -8.30 -16.50
N GLU A 234 0.13 -8.83 -17.64
CA GLU A 234 0.61 -8.01 -18.76
C GLU A 234 -0.49 -7.08 -19.29
N GLU A 235 -1.74 -7.57 -19.41
CA GLU A 235 -2.89 -6.77 -19.83
C GLU A 235 -3.13 -5.59 -18.85
N VAL A 236 -3.21 -5.88 -17.55
CA VAL A 236 -3.48 -4.87 -16.53
C VAL A 236 -2.35 -3.85 -16.44
N LEU A 237 -1.11 -4.31 -16.37
CA LEU A 237 0.05 -3.43 -16.25
C LEU A 237 0.27 -2.60 -17.53
N GLY A 238 0.07 -3.19 -18.70
CA GLY A 238 0.11 -2.49 -19.98
C GLY A 238 -0.92 -1.37 -20.04
N TYR A 239 -2.15 -1.64 -19.57
CA TYR A 239 -3.19 -0.63 -19.46
C TYR A 239 -2.80 0.49 -18.48
N LEU A 240 -2.25 0.15 -17.30
CA LEU A 240 -1.81 1.14 -16.32
C LEU A 240 -0.69 2.04 -16.85
N VAL A 241 0.24 1.49 -17.64
CA VAL A 241 1.27 2.29 -18.32
C VAL A 241 0.64 3.19 -19.39
N ALA A 242 -0.34 2.68 -20.13
CA ALA A 242 -0.98 3.43 -21.21
C ALA A 242 -1.84 4.59 -20.71
N CYS A 243 -2.49 4.46 -19.55
CA CYS A 243 -3.42 5.47 -19.04
C CYS A 243 -2.75 6.59 -18.24
N GLN A 244 -1.43 6.57 -18.01
CA GLN A 244 -0.73 7.59 -17.21
C GLN A 244 -0.96 9.02 -17.70
N ASP A 245 -1.01 9.20 -19.02
CA ASP A 245 -1.19 10.52 -19.62
C ASP A 245 -2.67 10.97 -19.67
N LYS A 246 -3.61 10.06 -19.46
CA LYS A 246 -5.06 10.34 -19.51
C LYS A 246 -5.54 11.09 -18.27
N TYR A 247 -5.00 10.75 -17.09
CA TYR A 247 -5.47 11.28 -15.81
C TYR A 247 -4.40 12.16 -15.16
N LYS A 248 -4.27 13.41 -15.62
CA LYS A 248 -3.19 14.32 -15.18
C LYS A 248 -3.33 14.81 -13.75
N ASP A 249 -4.52 14.79 -13.20
CA ASP A 249 -4.90 15.26 -11.85
C ASP A 249 -5.12 14.10 -10.85
N MET A 250 -5.02 12.85 -11.33
CA MET A 250 -5.09 11.65 -10.50
C MET A 250 -3.91 10.71 -10.81
N LEU A 251 -3.19 10.31 -9.78
CA LEU A 251 -2.12 9.33 -9.92
C LEU A 251 -2.69 7.91 -9.99
N VAL A 252 -2.38 7.16 -11.05
CA VAL A 252 -2.74 5.74 -11.17
C VAL A 252 -1.49 4.90 -11.00
N ARG A 253 -1.46 3.98 -10.02
CA ARG A 253 -0.25 3.27 -9.62
C ARG A 253 -0.45 1.77 -9.47
N ALA A 254 0.50 0.99 -9.97
CA ALA A 254 0.66 -0.42 -9.63
C ALA A 254 1.33 -0.55 -8.25
N ARG A 255 0.81 -1.47 -7.41
CA ARG A 255 1.37 -1.86 -6.10
C ARG A 255 1.56 -3.36 -6.08
N CYS A 256 2.64 -3.82 -5.44
CA CYS A 256 3.01 -5.24 -5.37
C CYS A 256 3.31 -5.87 -6.74
N ALA A 257 3.64 -5.06 -7.75
CA ALA A 257 3.99 -5.49 -9.09
C ALA A 257 5.24 -4.73 -9.61
N PRO A 258 6.44 -5.02 -9.08
CA PRO A 258 7.67 -4.29 -9.44
C PRO A 258 8.01 -4.41 -10.93
N HIS A 259 7.57 -5.47 -11.60
CA HIS A 259 7.72 -5.66 -13.04
C HIS A 259 6.94 -4.65 -13.91
N PHE A 260 6.09 -3.80 -13.32
CA PHE A 260 5.54 -2.61 -13.97
C PHE A 260 6.64 -1.74 -14.62
N LYS A 261 7.81 -1.67 -14.01
CA LYS A 261 8.96 -0.91 -14.52
C LYS A 261 9.46 -1.45 -15.86
N ARG A 262 9.42 -2.77 -16.05
CA ARG A 262 9.79 -3.38 -17.34
C ARG A 262 8.86 -2.90 -18.45
N LEU A 263 7.53 -2.95 -18.24
CA LEU A 263 6.58 -2.50 -19.26
C LEU A 263 6.69 -1.00 -19.53
N ALA A 264 6.93 -0.20 -18.49
CA ALA A 264 7.15 1.24 -18.68
C ALA A 264 8.41 1.51 -19.52
N TYR A 265 9.50 0.79 -19.25
CA TYR A 265 10.76 0.88 -20.02
C TYR A 265 10.58 0.41 -21.46
N GLU A 266 9.93 -0.72 -21.70
CA GLU A 266 9.66 -1.25 -23.02
C GLU A 266 8.82 -0.29 -23.88
N LYS A 267 7.87 0.44 -23.24
CA LYS A 267 7.06 1.45 -23.92
C LYS A 267 7.83 2.72 -24.26
N ASP A 268 8.53 3.28 -23.28
CA ASP A 268 9.35 4.47 -23.43
C ASP A 268 10.44 4.54 -22.34
N PRO A 269 11.70 4.19 -22.70
CA PRO A 269 12.84 4.26 -21.76
C PRO A 269 13.06 5.63 -21.14
N ASN A 270 12.61 6.70 -21.82
CA ASN A 270 12.83 8.09 -21.44
C ASN A 270 11.65 8.73 -20.70
N SER A 271 10.52 8.05 -20.59
CA SER A 271 9.34 8.61 -19.94
C SER A 271 9.60 8.96 -18.47
N PRO A 272 8.87 9.94 -17.91
CA PRO A 272 8.96 10.27 -16.48
C PRO A 272 8.71 9.07 -15.57
N ILE A 273 7.78 8.20 -15.92
CA ILE A 273 7.45 7.01 -15.11
C ILE A 273 8.57 5.96 -15.14
N THR A 274 9.25 5.81 -16.27
CA THR A 274 10.41 4.92 -16.39
C THR A 274 11.59 5.44 -15.58
N LYS A 275 11.85 6.74 -15.60
CA LYS A 275 12.95 7.40 -14.87
C LYS A 275 12.66 7.60 -13.38
N ALA A 276 11.39 7.57 -12.97
CA ALA A 276 11.02 7.73 -11.57
C ALA A 276 11.64 6.64 -10.69
N GLN A 277 12.13 7.02 -9.51
CA GLN A 277 12.76 6.13 -8.54
C GLN A 277 11.99 6.10 -7.21
N GLY A 278 12.35 5.15 -6.34
CA GLY A 278 11.76 5.02 -5.02
C GLY A 278 10.23 4.84 -5.08
N TYR A 279 9.53 5.51 -4.18
CA TYR A 279 8.07 5.46 -4.09
C TYR A 279 7.36 5.89 -5.38
N MET A 280 7.92 6.85 -6.11
CA MET A 280 7.37 7.32 -7.39
C MET A 280 7.60 6.32 -8.52
N GLY A 281 8.64 5.51 -8.42
CA GLY A 281 9.04 4.58 -9.48
C GLY A 281 8.28 3.27 -9.55
N GLY A 282 7.40 2.97 -8.58
CA GLY A 282 6.61 1.74 -8.56
C GLY A 282 7.41 0.45 -8.29
N GLY A 283 8.70 0.55 -7.90
CA GLY A 283 9.50 -0.58 -7.45
C GLY A 283 9.11 -1.07 -6.05
N CYS A 284 9.65 -2.21 -5.65
CA CYS A 284 9.48 -2.71 -4.29
C CYS A 284 10.35 -1.91 -3.31
N LEU A 285 9.75 -1.43 -2.23
CA LEU A 285 10.41 -0.65 -1.18
C LEU A 285 10.63 -1.44 0.11
N ALA A 286 10.24 -2.72 0.12
CA ALA A 286 10.33 -3.57 1.31
C ALA A 286 11.76 -3.56 1.88
N GLY A 287 11.88 -3.25 3.17
CA GLY A 287 13.17 -3.24 3.88
C GLY A 287 14.15 -2.13 3.50
N THR A 288 13.92 -1.39 2.41
CA THR A 288 14.80 -0.28 1.99
C THR A 288 14.27 1.09 2.37
N ASN A 289 13.01 1.37 2.01
CA ASN A 289 12.34 2.64 2.33
C ASN A 289 10.94 2.42 2.93
N TYR A 290 10.56 1.17 3.15
CA TYR A 290 9.27 0.78 3.71
C TYR A 290 9.47 -0.21 4.85
N ALA A 291 8.72 0.01 5.93
CA ALA A 291 8.54 -0.94 7.01
C ALA A 291 7.08 -1.00 7.46
N ARG A 292 6.74 -2.08 8.15
CA ARG A 292 5.44 -2.25 8.78
C ARG A 292 5.61 -2.67 10.23
N VAL A 293 4.84 -2.08 11.13
CA VAL A 293 4.68 -2.55 12.50
C VAL A 293 3.34 -3.28 12.63
N THR A 294 3.38 -4.47 13.19
CA THR A 294 2.19 -5.30 13.45
C THR A 294 1.42 -4.82 14.67
N PRO A 295 0.16 -5.24 14.89
CA PRO A 295 -0.60 -4.86 16.08
C PRO A 295 0.08 -5.19 17.42
N ASN A 296 0.85 -6.26 17.47
CA ASN A 296 1.61 -6.69 18.65
C ASN A 296 3.05 -6.17 18.70
N GLY A 297 3.42 -5.23 17.80
CA GLY A 297 4.69 -4.52 17.87
C GLY A 297 5.85 -5.13 17.08
N GLU A 298 5.64 -6.18 16.26
CA GLU A 298 6.70 -6.73 15.41
C GLU A 298 7.01 -5.78 14.25
N LEU A 299 8.28 -5.47 14.02
CA LEU A 299 8.75 -4.72 12.86
C LEU A 299 9.06 -5.68 11.72
N THR A 300 8.42 -5.49 10.56
CA THR A 300 8.59 -6.34 9.38
C THR A 300 8.90 -5.49 8.14
N PRO A 301 9.66 -6.01 7.14
CA PRO A 301 9.97 -5.27 5.94
C PRO A 301 8.76 -5.06 5.02
N CYS A 302 7.71 -5.90 5.13
CA CYS A 302 6.55 -5.86 4.26
C CYS A 302 5.34 -6.53 4.95
N PRO A 303 4.09 -6.09 4.68
CA PRO A 303 2.91 -6.74 5.24
C PRO A 303 2.71 -8.19 4.76
N TYR A 304 3.27 -8.53 3.60
CA TYR A 304 3.17 -9.86 3.00
C TYR A 304 4.36 -10.77 3.31
N MET A 305 5.28 -10.30 4.14
CA MET A 305 6.50 -11.05 4.49
C MET A 305 6.53 -11.28 6.00
N PRO A 306 6.37 -12.52 6.47
CA PRO A 306 6.26 -12.84 7.90
C PRO A 306 7.64 -12.92 8.58
N LEU A 307 8.60 -12.10 8.15
CA LEU A 307 9.93 -12.02 8.74
C LEU A 307 9.97 -10.85 9.72
N SER A 308 10.14 -11.13 11.00
CA SER A 308 10.26 -10.10 12.04
C SER A 308 11.71 -9.70 12.25
N ALA A 309 11.96 -8.39 12.21
CA ALA A 309 13.23 -7.81 12.62
C ALA A 309 13.38 -7.71 14.15
N GLY A 310 12.30 -7.94 14.88
CA GLY A 310 12.18 -7.84 16.33
C GLY A 310 10.96 -7.01 16.76
N ASN A 311 10.77 -6.88 18.06
CA ASN A 311 9.62 -6.21 18.65
C ASN A 311 9.97 -4.82 19.19
N VAL A 312 9.15 -3.81 18.87
CA VAL A 312 9.35 -2.42 19.31
C VAL A 312 9.16 -2.22 20.83
N ARG A 313 8.67 -3.23 21.55
CA ARG A 313 8.64 -3.26 23.01
C ARG A 313 9.99 -3.60 23.61
N GLU A 314 10.84 -4.31 22.89
CA GLU A 314 12.12 -4.85 23.35
C GLU A 314 13.30 -4.00 22.90
N LYS A 315 13.23 -3.47 21.68
CA LYS A 315 14.26 -2.66 21.04
C LYS A 315 13.65 -1.41 20.42
N SER A 316 14.44 -0.34 20.29
CA SER A 316 13.99 0.88 19.65
C SER A 316 13.72 0.65 18.15
N PHE A 317 12.83 1.48 17.58
CA PHE A 317 12.58 1.45 16.12
C PHE A 317 13.89 1.69 15.34
N ALA A 318 14.73 2.62 15.79
CA ALA A 318 16.02 2.91 15.17
C ALA A 318 16.92 1.68 15.14
N ASP A 319 17.10 1.00 16.29
CA ASP A 319 17.92 -0.19 16.39
C ASP A 319 17.44 -1.33 15.48
N LEU A 320 16.13 -1.57 15.46
CA LEU A 320 15.52 -2.57 14.58
C LEU A 320 15.63 -2.21 13.10
N TRP A 321 15.49 -0.93 12.75
CA TRP A 321 15.58 -0.45 11.38
C TRP A 321 17.01 -0.49 10.86
N GLU A 322 18.00 -0.06 11.66
CA GLU A 322 19.37 0.16 11.22
C GLU A 322 20.24 -1.09 11.33
N HIS A 323 19.97 -1.97 12.32
CA HIS A 323 20.89 -3.07 12.69
C HIS A 323 20.28 -4.47 12.59
N SER A 324 19.14 -4.63 11.93
CA SER A 324 18.54 -5.94 11.75
C SER A 324 19.10 -6.67 10.55
N ASP A 325 19.54 -7.92 10.74
CA ASP A 325 19.93 -8.83 9.65
C ASP A 325 18.84 -8.99 8.58
N ILE A 326 17.57 -8.89 8.97
CA ILE A 326 16.43 -8.95 8.04
C ILE A 326 16.48 -7.77 7.08
N PHE A 327 16.55 -6.54 7.60
CA PHE A 327 16.62 -5.35 6.74
C PHE A 327 17.89 -5.31 5.89
N ASP A 328 19.01 -5.71 6.46
CA ASP A 328 20.29 -5.79 5.74
C ASP A 328 20.25 -6.76 4.56
N SER A 329 19.50 -7.87 4.66
CA SER A 329 19.35 -8.80 3.56
C SER A 329 18.64 -8.20 2.34
N PHE A 330 17.80 -7.15 2.53
CA PHE A 330 17.15 -6.40 1.45
C PHE A 330 18.01 -5.27 0.92
N ARG A 331 18.81 -4.63 1.80
CA ARG A 331 19.66 -3.48 1.47
C ARG A 331 20.94 -3.90 0.78
N TYR A 332 21.47 -5.02 1.24
CA TYR A 332 22.77 -5.57 0.77
C TYR A 332 22.63 -7.02 0.30
N PRO A 333 21.80 -7.30 -0.72
CA PRO A 333 21.56 -8.68 -1.17
C PRO A 333 22.84 -9.37 -1.66
N HIS A 334 23.79 -8.60 -2.21
CA HIS A 334 25.10 -9.09 -2.65
C HIS A 334 25.99 -9.59 -1.52
N LEU A 335 25.73 -9.21 -0.26
CA LEU A 335 26.49 -9.67 0.89
C LEU A 335 25.89 -10.90 1.58
N LYS A 336 24.59 -11.13 1.42
CA LYS A 336 23.85 -12.07 2.29
C LYS A 336 23.06 -13.14 1.56
N VAL A 337 22.85 -13.02 0.27
CA VAL A 337 22.05 -13.98 -0.50
C VAL A 337 22.72 -14.38 -1.81
N LYS A 338 22.34 -15.58 -2.31
CA LYS A 338 22.86 -16.16 -3.54
C LYS A 338 22.77 -15.25 -4.78
N CYS A 339 21.80 -14.32 -4.82
CA CYS A 339 21.67 -13.34 -5.89
C CYS A 339 22.87 -12.37 -5.98
N GLY A 340 23.68 -12.24 -4.93
CA GLY A 340 24.90 -11.46 -4.95
C GLY A 340 25.97 -12.04 -5.87
N ASP A 341 25.90 -13.33 -6.16
CA ASP A 341 26.87 -14.04 -6.99
C ASP A 341 26.43 -14.10 -8.47
N CYS A 342 25.23 -13.66 -8.77
CA CYS A 342 24.72 -13.57 -10.13
C CYS A 342 25.02 -12.22 -10.76
#